data_a47979ac86ee2d70acb5df694aecee76
#
_entry.id   a47979ac86ee2d70acb5df694aecee76
#
_cell.length_a   1.000
_cell.length_b   1.000
_cell.length_c   1.000
_cell.angle_alpha   90.00
_cell.angle_beta   90.00
_cell.angle_gamma   90.00
#
_symmetry.space_group_name_H-M   'P 1'
#
loop_
_entity.id
_entity.type
_entity.pdbx_description
1 polymer ?
#
loop_
_entity_poly.entity_id
_entity_poly.type
_entity_poly.pdbx_seq_one_letter_code
_entity_poly.pdbx_strand_id
1 'polypeptide(L)'
;MESIPATHIEHITIEPDFDRQEVFIEVDTALCDALPMLRICVMTPDAKQVLFRQSLTPKSNLADVHRHHAQSQSYDFTISIPDELFFPWTPEAPALYPVTVTLGRDEVKTYFALRTYTIELSEDKPVFCLNHKPCFLMGVLDQGYWSDGLMTAPSDEALLYDITTMKKLGFNMMRKHLKVESARWYYHCDRLGMIVCQDMINGGGQYRMPFINYLPTVCPSLARHISDQAYHLFAREDEDARDEWEEELADMIDYLKFFPSIAIWCPFNEGWGQFDSVRIAESIRAQDPTRLIDAASGWFDQGAGDFISVHNYFRRLKVAAGEWKKHKKSRAFFLSEYG
;
A
#
# COMPACT_ATOMS: atom_id res chain seq x y z
N MET A 1 -24.98 -8.68 -4.05
CA MET A 1 -25.39 -7.75 -5.11
C MET A 1 -26.05 -6.58 -4.41
N GLU A 2 -25.55 -5.39 -4.59
CA GLU A 2 -26.13 -4.14 -4.07
C GLU A 2 -26.85 -3.43 -5.20
N SER A 3 -27.98 -2.82 -4.92
CA SER A 3 -28.74 -2.04 -5.92
C SER A 3 -28.31 -0.59 -5.82
N ILE A 4 -27.71 -0.07 -6.87
CA ILE A 4 -27.32 1.35 -6.97
C ILE A 4 -28.36 2.15 -7.75
N PRO A 5 -28.61 3.42 -7.42
CA PRO A 5 -29.46 4.31 -8.21
C PRO A 5 -28.90 4.52 -9.63
N ALA A 6 -29.75 4.85 -10.60
CA ALA A 6 -29.30 5.14 -11.96
C ALA A 6 -28.32 6.34 -12.01
N THR A 7 -28.57 7.37 -11.18
CA THR A 7 -27.61 8.44 -10.89
C THR A 7 -26.89 8.11 -9.60
N HIS A 8 -25.59 7.91 -9.65
CA HIS A 8 -24.79 7.42 -8.51
C HIS A 8 -23.34 7.93 -8.55
N ILE A 9 -22.64 7.75 -7.45
CA ILE A 9 -21.20 7.99 -7.32
C ILE A 9 -20.49 6.77 -7.89
N GLU A 10 -19.66 6.95 -8.92
CA GLU A 10 -18.91 5.87 -9.56
C GLU A 10 -17.58 5.62 -8.85
N HIS A 11 -16.85 6.72 -8.55
CA HIS A 11 -15.53 6.62 -7.96
C HIS A 11 -15.24 7.80 -7.04
N ILE A 12 -14.41 7.58 -6.02
CA ILE A 12 -13.89 8.63 -5.15
C ILE A 12 -12.38 8.40 -5.00
N THR A 13 -11.59 9.33 -5.53
CA THR A 13 -10.14 9.40 -5.32
C THR A 13 -9.85 10.34 -4.16
N ILE A 14 -8.98 9.93 -3.23
CA ILE A 14 -8.56 10.77 -2.10
C ILE A 14 -7.05 10.73 -2.00
N GLU A 15 -6.41 11.89 -2.15
CA GLU A 15 -4.95 12.05 -2.13
C GLU A 15 -4.54 13.04 -1.02
N PRO A 16 -4.22 12.54 0.19
CA PRO A 16 -3.73 13.37 1.27
C PRO A 16 -2.26 13.75 1.04
N ASP A 17 -1.95 15.03 1.24
CA ASP A 17 -0.58 15.54 1.30
C ASP A 17 -0.27 15.96 2.75
N PHE A 18 0.56 15.16 3.41
CA PHE A 18 0.95 15.40 4.80
C PHE A 18 1.74 16.69 4.96
N ASP A 19 2.67 16.96 4.06
CA ASP A 19 3.62 18.08 4.18
C ASP A 19 2.95 19.42 3.86
N ARG A 20 1.99 19.42 2.95
CA ARG A 20 1.19 20.61 2.63
C ARG A 20 -0.01 20.78 3.55
N GLN A 21 -0.31 19.79 4.37
CA GLN A 21 -1.53 19.74 5.19
C GLN A 21 -2.79 19.95 4.33
N GLU A 22 -2.83 19.24 3.20
CA GLU A 22 -3.93 19.32 2.24
C GLU A 22 -4.45 17.93 1.89
N VAL A 23 -5.68 17.86 1.42
CA VAL A 23 -6.21 16.66 0.78
C VAL A 23 -6.92 17.06 -0.50
N PHE A 24 -6.58 16.37 -1.58
CA PHE A 24 -7.32 16.43 -2.83
C PHE A 24 -8.36 15.30 -2.85
N ILE A 25 -9.60 15.61 -3.22
CA ILE A 25 -10.69 14.64 -3.36
C ILE A 25 -11.34 14.86 -4.70
N GLU A 26 -11.36 13.83 -5.53
CA GLU A 26 -12.10 13.78 -6.78
C GLU A 26 -13.28 12.82 -6.63
N VAL A 27 -14.45 13.22 -7.15
CA VAL A 27 -15.68 12.43 -7.11
C VAL A 27 -16.22 12.31 -8.53
N ASP A 28 -16.19 11.10 -9.06
CA ASP A 28 -16.79 10.76 -10.35
C ASP A 28 -18.20 10.25 -10.17
N THR A 29 -19.09 10.69 -11.05
CA THR A 29 -20.52 10.41 -10.94
C THR A 29 -21.10 9.98 -12.27
N ALA A 30 -22.01 9.01 -12.26
CA ALA A 30 -22.88 8.68 -13.37
C ALA A 30 -24.21 9.44 -13.21
N LEU A 31 -24.52 10.30 -14.18
CA LEU A 31 -25.74 11.12 -14.19
C LEU A 31 -26.68 10.63 -15.29
N CYS A 32 -27.87 10.12 -14.92
CA CYS A 32 -28.89 9.69 -15.91
C CYS A 32 -29.93 10.77 -16.18
N ASP A 33 -30.99 10.88 -15.39
CA ASP A 33 -32.15 11.72 -15.73
C ASP A 33 -32.33 12.93 -14.80
N ALA A 34 -31.53 13.02 -13.73
CA ALA A 34 -31.62 14.10 -12.76
C ALA A 34 -30.24 14.62 -12.43
N LEU A 35 -30.13 15.89 -12.11
CA LEU A 35 -28.91 16.54 -11.65
C LEU A 35 -29.04 16.82 -10.15
N PRO A 36 -28.96 15.78 -9.28
CA PRO A 36 -29.05 15.99 -7.84
C PRO A 36 -27.83 16.76 -7.34
N MET A 37 -28.04 17.49 -6.24
CA MET A 37 -26.95 18.18 -5.56
C MET A 37 -25.94 17.20 -5.01
N LEU A 38 -24.66 17.36 -5.38
CA LEU A 38 -23.55 16.68 -4.74
C LEU A 38 -23.21 17.38 -3.43
N ARG A 39 -23.06 16.62 -2.37
CA ARG A 39 -22.62 17.13 -1.06
C ARG A 39 -21.43 16.33 -0.60
N ILE A 40 -20.41 17.02 -0.11
CA ILE A 40 -19.27 16.42 0.56
C ILE A 40 -19.18 16.98 1.98
N CYS A 41 -18.86 16.11 2.94
CA CYS A 41 -18.63 16.47 4.32
C CYS A 41 -17.41 15.70 4.84
N VAL A 42 -16.41 16.42 5.34
CA VAL A 42 -15.23 15.87 6.00
C VAL A 42 -15.27 16.24 7.47
N MET A 43 -15.05 15.26 8.33
CA MET A 43 -15.06 15.42 9.79
C MET A 43 -13.66 15.25 10.37
N THR A 44 -13.46 15.80 11.57
CA THR A 44 -12.28 15.44 12.41
C THR A 44 -12.30 13.95 12.78
N PRO A 45 -11.14 13.33 13.11
CA PRO A 45 -11.07 11.88 13.41
C PRO A 45 -11.98 11.42 14.56
N ASP A 46 -12.31 12.30 15.50
CA ASP A 46 -13.25 12.02 16.59
C ASP A 46 -14.73 12.22 16.18
N ALA A 47 -14.97 12.59 14.92
CA ALA A 47 -16.27 12.89 14.34
C ALA A 47 -17.10 13.98 15.07
N LYS A 48 -16.44 14.86 15.84
CA LYS A 48 -17.15 15.91 16.59
C LYS A 48 -17.21 17.23 15.87
N GLN A 49 -16.25 17.52 14.98
CA GLN A 49 -16.17 18.79 14.27
C GLN A 49 -16.18 18.59 12.77
N VAL A 50 -16.88 19.47 12.07
CA VAL A 50 -16.83 19.52 10.59
C VAL A 50 -15.55 20.25 10.20
N LEU A 51 -14.66 19.55 9.49
CA LEU A 51 -13.48 20.14 8.88
C LEU A 51 -13.85 20.89 7.61
N PHE A 52 -14.65 20.25 6.74
CA PHE A 52 -15.05 20.81 5.46
C PHE A 52 -16.46 20.37 5.08
N ARG A 53 -17.23 21.27 4.49
CA ARG A 53 -18.54 20.95 3.93
C ARG A 53 -18.82 21.81 2.72
N GLN A 54 -19.18 21.15 1.61
CA GLN A 54 -19.58 21.86 0.39
C GLN A 54 -20.75 21.16 -0.28
N SER A 55 -21.55 21.94 -1.01
CA SER A 55 -22.62 21.44 -1.83
C SER A 55 -22.51 22.07 -3.23
N LEU A 56 -22.52 21.23 -4.25
CA LEU A 56 -22.41 21.64 -5.65
C LEU A 56 -23.63 21.17 -6.42
N THR A 57 -24.17 22.05 -7.25
CA THR A 57 -25.16 21.65 -8.25
C THR A 57 -24.41 21.28 -9.52
N PRO A 58 -24.67 20.11 -10.12
CA PRO A 58 -24.07 19.72 -11.37
C PRO A 58 -24.28 20.78 -12.44
N LYS A 59 -23.25 21.08 -13.21
CA LYS A 59 -23.39 22.03 -14.33
C LYS A 59 -24.16 21.34 -15.45
N SER A 60 -25.36 21.79 -15.74
CA SER A 60 -26.16 21.27 -16.85
C SER A 60 -25.65 21.83 -18.18
N ASN A 61 -24.99 21.03 -19.00
CA ASN A 61 -25.05 21.20 -20.45
C ASN A 61 -26.30 20.44 -20.97
N LEU A 62 -27.49 20.94 -20.69
CA LEU A 62 -28.78 20.34 -21.08
C LEU A 62 -28.97 20.17 -22.59
N ALA A 63 -28.03 20.59 -23.44
CA ALA A 63 -28.12 20.46 -24.88
C ALA A 63 -27.91 19.03 -25.43
N ASP A 64 -27.36 18.10 -24.63
CA ASP A 64 -27.02 16.75 -25.08
C ASP A 64 -27.82 15.60 -24.43
N VAL A 65 -28.89 15.90 -23.68
CA VAL A 65 -29.66 14.91 -22.89
C VAL A 65 -30.50 13.93 -23.75
N HIS A 66 -30.39 13.96 -25.06
CA HIS A 66 -31.20 13.08 -25.96
C HIS A 66 -30.50 11.75 -26.32
N ARG A 67 -29.41 11.38 -25.69
CA ARG A 67 -28.80 10.04 -25.88
C ARG A 67 -28.79 9.25 -24.57
N HIS A 68 -29.33 8.04 -24.61
CA HIS A 68 -29.45 7.07 -23.51
C HIS A 68 -28.14 6.58 -22.92
N HIS A 69 -27.16 7.45 -22.69
CA HIS A 69 -25.89 7.11 -22.03
C HIS A 69 -25.74 7.98 -20.79
N ALA A 70 -25.37 7.35 -19.66
CA ALA A 70 -24.99 8.08 -18.47
C ALA A 70 -23.88 9.08 -18.82
N GLN A 71 -24.00 10.33 -18.39
CA GLN A 71 -22.92 11.31 -18.48
C GLN A 71 -22.07 11.18 -17.23
N SER A 72 -20.78 10.88 -17.38
CA SER A 72 -19.82 10.96 -16.29
C SER A 72 -19.49 12.43 -16.04
N GLN A 73 -19.44 12.84 -14.77
CA GLN A 73 -18.99 14.16 -14.35
C GLN A 73 -18.10 14.04 -13.12
N SER A 74 -16.94 14.68 -13.17
CA SER A 74 -15.98 14.76 -12.05
C SER A 74 -16.10 16.07 -11.29
N TYR A 75 -15.88 16.01 -9.99
CA TYR A 75 -15.87 17.14 -9.06
C TYR A 75 -14.63 17.11 -8.21
N ASP A 76 -13.86 18.19 -8.22
CA ASP A 76 -12.59 18.31 -7.52
C ASP A 76 -12.72 19.18 -6.27
N PHE A 77 -12.11 18.77 -5.20
CA PHE A 77 -12.03 19.51 -3.94
C PHE A 77 -10.58 19.48 -3.42
N THR A 78 -10.02 20.66 -3.17
CA THR A 78 -8.77 20.80 -2.42
C THR A 78 -9.10 21.39 -1.06
N ILE A 79 -8.75 20.68 0.00
CA ILE A 79 -9.10 21.02 1.38
C ILE A 79 -7.81 21.23 2.16
N SER A 80 -7.54 22.44 2.60
CA SER A 80 -6.44 22.74 3.52
C SER A 80 -6.87 22.43 4.95
N ILE A 81 -5.99 21.80 5.72
CA ILE A 81 -6.25 21.34 7.08
C ILE A 81 -5.51 22.26 8.04
N PRO A 82 -6.23 23.06 8.87
CA PRO A 82 -5.62 23.95 9.86
C PRO A 82 -4.80 23.18 10.91
N ASP A 83 -3.74 23.80 11.43
CA ASP A 83 -2.85 23.18 12.43
C ASP A 83 -3.60 22.58 13.62
N GLU A 84 -4.64 23.25 14.12
CA GLU A 84 -5.45 22.80 15.25
C GLU A 84 -6.33 21.58 14.93
N LEU A 85 -6.53 21.27 13.65
CA LEU A 85 -7.30 20.12 13.17
C LEU A 85 -6.43 19.09 12.45
N PHE A 86 -5.10 19.26 12.52
CA PHE A 86 -4.12 18.37 11.91
C PHE A 86 -3.76 17.24 12.88
N PHE A 87 -4.32 16.06 12.67
CA PHE A 87 -4.11 14.86 13.46
C PHE A 87 -3.37 13.79 12.62
N PRO A 88 -2.03 13.68 12.73
CA PRO A 88 -1.27 12.67 12.04
C PRO A 88 -1.69 11.25 12.42
N TRP A 89 -1.77 10.37 11.43
CA TRP A 89 -1.94 8.95 11.67
C TRP A 89 -0.63 8.34 12.16
N THR A 90 -0.68 7.61 13.27
CA THR A 90 0.43 6.82 13.81
C THR A 90 -0.09 5.50 14.38
N PRO A 91 0.77 4.48 14.60
CA PRO A 91 0.38 3.25 15.29
C PRO A 91 -0.26 3.47 16.67
N GLU A 92 0.14 4.51 17.38
CA GLU A 92 -0.35 4.84 18.71
C GLU A 92 -1.63 5.69 18.68
N ALA A 93 -1.79 6.49 17.61
CA ALA A 93 -2.93 7.38 17.43
C ALA A 93 -3.41 7.30 15.95
N PRO A 94 -4.15 6.25 15.57
CA PRO A 94 -4.58 6.02 14.19
C PRO A 94 -5.75 6.93 13.79
N ALA A 95 -5.43 8.20 13.53
CA ALA A 95 -6.40 9.22 13.19
C ALA A 95 -6.91 9.05 11.74
N LEU A 96 -8.19 8.74 11.59
CA LEU A 96 -8.89 8.63 10.30
C LEU A 96 -9.93 9.75 10.20
N TYR A 97 -9.87 10.54 9.12
CA TYR A 97 -10.83 11.62 8.84
C TYR A 97 -12.02 11.05 8.06
N PRO A 98 -13.21 10.97 8.65
CA PRO A 98 -14.39 10.49 7.95
C PRO A 98 -14.81 11.45 6.82
N VAL A 99 -15.11 10.87 5.66
CA VAL A 99 -15.63 11.57 4.49
C VAL A 99 -16.99 10.98 4.15
N THR A 100 -18.00 11.82 3.96
CA THR A 100 -19.32 11.42 3.45
C THR A 100 -19.59 12.19 2.18
N VAL A 101 -19.84 11.47 1.09
CA VAL A 101 -20.27 12.02 -0.19
C VAL A 101 -21.70 11.58 -0.46
N THR A 102 -22.58 12.52 -0.81
CA THR A 102 -23.99 12.24 -1.08
C THR A 102 -24.37 12.83 -2.44
N LEU A 103 -24.96 12.01 -3.29
CA LEU A 103 -25.52 12.42 -4.59
C LEU A 103 -27.00 11.98 -4.67
N GLY A 104 -27.90 12.90 -4.38
CA GLY A 104 -29.33 12.59 -4.33
C GLY A 104 -29.67 11.56 -3.25
N ARG A 105 -29.93 10.31 -3.66
CA ARG A 105 -30.22 9.18 -2.76
C ARG A 105 -29.00 8.28 -2.51
N ASP A 106 -27.94 8.46 -3.27
CA ASP A 106 -26.73 7.72 -3.11
C ASP A 106 -25.83 8.37 -2.04
N GLU A 107 -25.32 7.56 -1.13
CA GLU A 107 -24.43 8.00 -0.05
C GLU A 107 -23.26 7.03 0.09
N VAL A 108 -22.04 7.55 -0.06
CA VAL A 108 -20.80 6.81 0.16
C VAL A 108 -20.08 7.38 1.36
N LYS A 109 -19.70 6.50 2.28
CA LYS A 109 -18.86 6.81 3.44
C LYS A 109 -17.50 6.22 3.25
N THR A 110 -16.49 7.05 3.39
CA THR A 110 -15.09 6.70 3.25
C THR A 110 -14.25 7.49 4.26
N TYR A 111 -12.93 7.46 4.15
CA TYR A 111 -12.02 8.16 5.05
C TYR A 111 -10.67 8.41 4.38
N PHE A 112 -9.84 9.22 5.00
CA PHE A 112 -8.42 9.32 4.71
C PHE A 112 -7.62 9.51 6.01
N ALA A 113 -6.30 9.42 5.90
CA ALA A 113 -5.39 9.74 6.98
C ALA A 113 -4.24 10.63 6.48
N LEU A 114 -3.75 11.48 7.37
CA LEU A 114 -2.56 12.30 7.11
C LEU A 114 -1.33 11.58 7.64
N ARG A 115 -0.49 11.13 6.72
CA ARG A 115 0.76 10.44 7.04
C ARG A 115 1.75 10.57 5.89
N THR A 116 3.04 10.47 6.18
CA THR A 116 4.08 10.31 5.18
C THR A 116 5.08 9.25 5.63
N TYR A 117 5.61 8.48 4.66
CA TYR A 117 6.63 7.46 4.87
C TYR A 117 7.88 7.86 4.09
N THR A 118 9.00 7.98 4.78
CA THR A 118 10.26 8.45 4.17
C THR A 118 11.46 7.63 4.66
N ILE A 119 12.55 7.69 3.88
CA ILE A 119 13.88 7.31 4.36
C ILE A 119 14.66 8.58 4.62
N GLU A 120 15.03 8.80 5.87
CA GLU A 120 15.76 9.99 6.29
C GLU A 120 17.05 9.65 7.05
N LEU A 121 17.96 10.60 7.15
CA LEU A 121 19.19 10.39 7.87
C LEU A 121 18.99 10.65 9.37
N SER A 122 19.27 9.65 10.19
CA SER A 122 19.40 9.74 11.63
C SER A 122 20.82 9.31 12.02
N GLU A 123 21.60 10.20 12.64
CA GLU A 123 23.02 9.93 12.97
C GLU A 123 23.84 9.41 11.77
N ASP A 124 23.71 10.06 10.62
CA ASP A 124 24.33 9.69 9.34
C ASP A 124 23.92 8.32 8.77
N LYS A 125 22.84 7.70 9.27
CA LYS A 125 22.30 6.44 8.79
C LYS A 125 20.90 6.65 8.22
N PRO A 126 20.60 6.12 7.02
CA PRO A 126 19.25 6.12 6.50
C PRO A 126 18.37 5.18 7.34
N VAL A 127 17.25 5.72 7.83
CA VAL A 127 16.27 5.00 8.64
C VAL A 127 14.86 5.22 8.11
N PHE A 128 13.98 4.27 8.37
CA PHE A 128 12.55 4.43 8.11
C PHE A 128 11.97 5.49 9.04
N CYS A 129 11.24 6.42 8.46
CA CYS A 129 10.53 7.47 9.17
C CYS A 129 9.03 7.42 8.87
N LEU A 130 8.23 7.66 9.89
CA LEU A 130 6.80 7.95 9.80
C LEU A 130 6.58 9.40 10.24
N ASN A 131 5.97 10.22 9.38
CA ASN A 131 5.75 11.63 9.64
C ASN A 131 7.05 12.36 10.03
N HIS A 132 8.14 12.10 9.27
CA HIS A 132 9.50 12.63 9.49
C HIS A 132 10.14 12.26 10.83
N LYS A 133 9.58 11.29 11.55
CA LYS A 133 10.16 10.80 12.80
C LYS A 133 10.66 9.38 12.63
N PRO A 134 11.89 9.08 13.06
CA PRO A 134 12.41 7.72 13.05
C PRO A 134 11.43 6.75 13.71
N CYS A 135 11.06 5.69 13.00
CA CYS A 135 10.14 4.68 13.48
C CYS A 135 10.79 3.29 13.31
N PHE A 136 10.96 2.59 14.43
CA PHE A 136 11.47 1.23 14.39
C PHE A 136 10.32 0.26 14.06
N LEU A 137 10.45 -0.46 12.94
CA LEU A 137 9.48 -1.45 12.52
C LEU A 137 9.72 -2.76 13.28
N MET A 138 8.81 -3.10 14.17
CA MET A 138 8.76 -4.39 14.84
C MET A 138 7.64 -5.21 14.22
N GLY A 139 8.00 -6.03 13.22
CA GLY A 139 7.05 -6.71 12.36
C GLY A 139 6.93 -8.19 12.62
N VAL A 140 5.82 -8.75 12.16
CA VAL A 140 5.53 -10.17 12.08
C VAL A 140 5.06 -10.54 10.68
N LEU A 141 5.48 -11.73 10.21
CA LEU A 141 5.03 -12.27 8.92
C LEU A 141 3.58 -12.79 9.08
N ASP A 142 2.71 -12.39 8.16
CA ASP A 142 1.32 -12.83 8.11
C ASP A 142 0.98 -13.38 6.72
N GLN A 143 0.81 -14.69 6.63
CA GLN A 143 0.44 -15.38 5.38
C GLN A 143 -1.08 -15.47 5.19
N GLY A 144 -1.88 -15.20 6.21
CA GLY A 144 -3.34 -15.18 6.12
C GLY A 144 -3.97 -16.54 5.76
N TYR A 145 -3.39 -17.64 6.22
CA TYR A 145 -3.97 -18.98 6.08
C TYR A 145 -4.85 -19.36 7.26
N TRP A 146 -5.95 -20.01 6.95
CA TRP A 146 -6.96 -20.43 7.92
C TRP A 146 -7.21 -21.94 7.83
N SER A 147 -7.38 -22.60 8.99
CA SER A 147 -7.50 -24.06 9.05
C SER A 147 -8.72 -24.62 8.29
N ASP A 148 -9.79 -23.84 8.21
CA ASP A 148 -11.07 -24.22 7.61
C ASP A 148 -11.38 -23.46 6.31
N GLY A 149 -10.93 -22.21 6.20
CA GLY A 149 -11.20 -21.34 5.05
C GLY A 149 -10.04 -21.23 4.07
N LEU A 150 -8.89 -21.83 4.32
CA LEU A 150 -7.64 -21.73 3.56
C LEU A 150 -7.21 -20.27 3.36
N MET A 151 -7.50 -19.67 2.22
CA MET A 151 -7.19 -18.28 1.92
C MET A 151 -8.25 -17.28 2.40
N THR A 152 -9.38 -17.76 2.92
CA THR A 152 -10.51 -16.93 3.36
C THR A 152 -10.65 -16.99 4.87
N ALA A 153 -10.63 -15.85 5.53
CA ALA A 153 -10.89 -15.77 6.97
C ALA A 153 -12.31 -16.24 7.31
N PRO A 154 -12.52 -17.00 8.40
CA PRO A 154 -13.82 -17.52 8.77
C PRO A 154 -14.81 -16.42 9.18
N SER A 155 -14.32 -15.29 9.67
CA SER A 155 -15.13 -14.13 10.05
C SER A 155 -14.31 -12.84 10.11
N ASP A 156 -14.99 -11.71 10.23
CA ASP A 156 -14.35 -10.41 10.44
C ASP A 156 -13.65 -10.33 11.81
N GLU A 157 -14.23 -10.97 12.83
CA GLU A 157 -13.64 -11.06 14.17
C GLU A 157 -12.32 -11.83 14.17
N ALA A 158 -12.17 -12.82 13.27
CA ALA A 158 -10.92 -13.56 13.12
C ALA A 158 -9.81 -12.66 12.56
N LEU A 159 -10.09 -11.86 11.51
CA LEU A 159 -9.16 -10.86 11.00
C LEU A 159 -8.75 -9.86 12.10
N LEU A 160 -9.73 -9.38 12.85
CA LEU A 160 -9.52 -8.43 13.93
C LEU A 160 -8.71 -9.03 15.08
N TYR A 161 -8.93 -10.31 15.39
CA TYR A 161 -8.21 -11.01 16.45
C TYR A 161 -6.71 -11.05 16.21
N ASP A 162 -6.26 -11.38 14.99
CA ASP A 162 -4.83 -11.45 14.66
C ASP A 162 -4.18 -10.08 14.79
N ILE A 163 -4.76 -9.04 14.19
CA ILE A 163 -4.22 -7.68 14.26
C ILE A 163 -4.13 -7.19 15.72
N THR A 164 -5.21 -7.37 16.49
CA THR A 164 -5.24 -6.91 17.90
C THR A 164 -4.29 -7.69 18.77
N THR A 165 -4.10 -8.99 18.50
CA THR A 165 -3.18 -9.84 19.25
C THR A 165 -1.74 -9.44 18.98
N MET A 166 -1.36 -9.25 17.74
CA MET A 166 0.00 -8.79 17.38
C MET A 166 0.28 -7.41 17.99
N LYS A 167 -0.68 -6.51 17.94
CA LYS A 167 -0.54 -5.20 18.58
C LYS A 167 -0.36 -5.28 20.10
N LYS A 168 -1.12 -6.15 20.79
CA LYS A 168 -0.95 -6.40 22.24
C LYS A 168 0.41 -6.99 22.59
N LEU A 169 1.00 -7.76 21.69
CA LEU A 169 2.36 -8.32 21.84
C LEU A 169 3.46 -7.30 21.56
N GLY A 170 3.11 -6.09 21.14
CA GLY A 170 4.05 -4.98 20.92
C GLY A 170 4.50 -4.82 19.47
N PHE A 171 3.97 -5.58 18.52
CA PHE A 171 4.24 -5.37 17.11
C PHE A 171 3.51 -4.13 16.60
N ASN A 172 4.18 -3.37 15.73
CA ASN A 172 3.61 -2.20 15.05
C ASN A 172 3.50 -2.38 13.53
N MET A 173 3.98 -3.51 13.00
CA MET A 173 3.93 -3.84 11.57
C MET A 173 3.50 -5.29 11.38
N MET A 174 2.74 -5.54 10.30
CA MET A 174 2.50 -6.88 9.74
C MET A 174 2.94 -6.88 8.28
N ARG A 175 3.73 -7.89 7.89
CA ARG A 175 4.04 -8.13 6.49
C ARG A 175 3.03 -9.12 5.94
N LYS A 176 2.13 -8.66 5.07
CA LYS A 176 1.20 -9.51 4.35
C LYS A 176 1.95 -10.23 3.25
N HIS A 177 2.32 -11.47 3.54
CA HIS A 177 3.26 -12.24 2.76
C HIS A 177 2.56 -12.98 1.63
N LEU A 178 2.92 -12.60 0.39
CA LEU A 178 2.50 -13.26 -0.86
C LEU A 178 0.98 -13.43 -1.01
N LYS A 179 0.21 -12.52 -0.45
CA LYS A 179 -1.25 -12.56 -0.49
C LYS A 179 -1.83 -11.15 -0.52
N VAL A 180 -2.84 -10.94 -1.35
CA VAL A 180 -3.76 -9.80 -1.24
C VAL A 180 -4.93 -10.23 -0.35
N GLU A 181 -5.15 -9.49 0.73
CA GLU A 181 -6.24 -9.78 1.68
C GLU A 181 -7.50 -9.00 1.32
N SER A 182 -8.61 -9.28 1.97
CA SER A 182 -9.83 -8.50 1.81
C SER A 182 -9.65 -7.06 2.31
N ALA A 183 -10.35 -6.11 1.68
CA ALA A 183 -10.32 -4.67 2.05
C ALA A 183 -10.58 -4.44 3.55
N ARG A 184 -11.39 -5.29 4.20
CA ARG A 184 -11.68 -5.20 5.64
C ARG A 184 -10.45 -5.39 6.52
N TRP A 185 -9.51 -6.26 6.12
CA TRP A 185 -8.28 -6.45 6.88
C TRP A 185 -7.44 -5.18 6.89
N TYR A 186 -7.26 -4.53 5.73
CA TYR A 186 -6.51 -3.26 5.64
C TYR A 186 -7.23 -2.14 6.39
N TYR A 187 -8.55 -2.05 6.29
CA TYR A 187 -9.33 -1.12 7.10
C TYR A 187 -9.11 -1.33 8.60
N HIS A 188 -9.02 -2.59 9.06
CA HIS A 188 -8.70 -2.86 10.45
C HIS A 188 -7.27 -2.45 10.80
N CYS A 189 -6.30 -2.61 9.90
CA CYS A 189 -4.94 -2.08 10.10
C CYS A 189 -4.95 -0.55 10.21
N ASP A 190 -5.69 0.14 9.35
CA ASP A 190 -5.82 1.59 9.35
C ASP A 190 -6.37 2.12 10.68
N ARG A 191 -7.50 1.59 11.13
CA ARG A 191 -8.17 2.08 12.35
C ARG A 191 -7.53 1.63 13.67
N LEU A 192 -6.71 0.59 13.62
CA LEU A 192 -6.00 0.09 14.79
C LEU A 192 -4.54 0.55 14.84
N GLY A 193 -4.04 1.18 13.78
CA GLY A 193 -2.68 1.66 13.70
C GLY A 193 -1.66 0.52 13.54
N MET A 194 -1.89 -0.40 12.62
CA MET A 194 -0.95 -1.44 12.25
C MET A 194 -0.33 -1.11 10.90
N ILE A 195 0.97 -0.84 10.85
CA ILE A 195 1.70 -0.62 9.60
C ILE A 195 1.71 -1.91 8.78
N VAL A 196 1.58 -1.78 7.45
CA VAL A 196 1.57 -2.92 6.54
C VAL A 196 2.74 -2.83 5.56
N CYS A 197 3.48 -3.93 5.43
CA CYS A 197 4.34 -4.23 4.30
C CYS A 197 3.57 -5.22 3.41
N GLN A 198 3.25 -4.82 2.19
CA GLN A 198 2.43 -5.61 1.27
C GLN A 198 3.30 -6.26 0.21
N ASP A 199 3.32 -7.58 0.19
CA ASP A 199 3.97 -8.35 -0.88
C ASP A 199 3.03 -8.50 -2.09
N MET A 200 3.64 -8.48 -3.28
CA MET A 200 3.00 -9.03 -4.47
C MET A 200 3.07 -10.56 -4.44
N ILE A 201 2.11 -11.21 -5.06
CA ILE A 201 2.07 -12.66 -5.18
C ILE A 201 3.23 -13.12 -6.08
N ASN A 202 4.00 -14.12 -5.61
CA ASN A 202 5.00 -14.76 -6.45
C ASN A 202 4.33 -15.46 -7.65
N GLY A 203 5.07 -15.67 -8.69
CA GLY A 203 4.60 -16.40 -9.86
C GLY A 203 5.80 -16.89 -10.63
N GLY A 204 5.56 -17.58 -11.74
CA GLY A 204 6.58 -18.09 -12.62
C GLY A 204 6.42 -19.58 -12.91
N GLY A 205 7.34 -20.11 -13.71
CA GLY A 205 7.38 -21.51 -14.12
C GLY A 205 8.01 -22.43 -13.08
N GLN A 206 8.70 -23.47 -13.54
CA GLN A 206 9.34 -24.44 -12.68
C GLN A 206 10.67 -23.89 -12.10
N TYR A 207 10.74 -23.73 -10.80
CA TYR A 207 11.93 -23.24 -10.10
C TYR A 207 13.04 -24.30 -10.01
N ARG A 208 14.29 -23.83 -10.13
CA ARG A 208 15.49 -24.64 -9.88
C ARG A 208 15.95 -24.46 -8.43
N MET A 209 15.57 -25.37 -7.55
CA MET A 209 15.83 -25.28 -6.11
C MET A 209 17.30 -25.03 -5.74
N PRO A 210 18.32 -25.64 -6.40
CA PRO A 210 19.73 -25.33 -6.11
C PRO A 210 20.08 -23.87 -6.34
N PHE A 211 19.46 -23.21 -7.32
CA PHE A 211 19.68 -21.80 -7.63
C PHE A 211 18.87 -20.89 -6.70
N ILE A 212 17.56 -21.09 -6.67
CA ILE A 212 16.66 -20.10 -6.05
C ILE A 212 16.73 -20.12 -4.52
N ASN A 213 16.99 -21.29 -3.91
CA ASN A 213 17.00 -21.47 -2.45
C ASN A 213 18.41 -21.68 -1.88
N TYR A 214 19.16 -22.68 -2.38
CA TYR A 214 20.43 -23.05 -1.74
C TYR A 214 21.55 -22.05 -2.02
N LEU A 215 21.64 -21.49 -3.24
CA LEU A 215 22.70 -20.54 -3.57
C LEU A 215 22.67 -19.29 -2.67
N PRO A 216 21.57 -18.56 -2.52
CA PRO A 216 21.56 -17.37 -1.69
C PRO A 216 21.72 -17.68 -0.20
N THR A 217 21.26 -18.84 0.27
CA THR A 217 21.47 -19.30 1.65
C THR A 217 22.94 -19.56 1.94
N VAL A 218 23.69 -20.19 1.02
CA VAL A 218 25.09 -20.55 1.21
C VAL A 218 26.04 -19.40 0.85
N CYS A 219 25.78 -18.73 -0.28
CA CYS A 219 26.61 -17.67 -0.84
C CYS A 219 25.82 -16.40 -1.17
N PRO A 220 25.26 -15.67 -0.17
CA PRO A 220 24.40 -14.50 -0.42
C PRO A 220 25.14 -13.38 -1.16
N SER A 221 26.46 -13.25 -1.01
CA SER A 221 27.25 -12.27 -1.76
C SER A 221 27.30 -12.55 -3.27
N LEU A 222 27.26 -13.82 -3.66
CA LEU A 222 27.20 -14.20 -5.08
C LEU A 222 25.82 -13.95 -5.67
N ALA A 223 24.77 -14.25 -4.93
CA ALA A 223 23.39 -14.03 -5.37
C ALA A 223 23.14 -12.58 -5.78
N ARG A 224 23.68 -11.60 -5.05
CA ARG A 224 23.55 -10.15 -5.34
C ARG A 224 24.20 -9.72 -6.67
N HIS A 225 25.06 -10.53 -7.26
CA HIS A 225 25.73 -10.24 -8.54
C HIS A 225 25.05 -10.91 -9.74
N ILE A 226 24.02 -11.70 -9.50
CA ILE A 226 23.27 -12.35 -10.56
C ILE A 226 22.15 -11.42 -11.01
N SER A 227 22.16 -11.07 -12.29
CA SER A 227 21.12 -10.23 -12.89
C SER A 227 19.79 -10.95 -12.93
N ASP A 228 18.73 -10.31 -12.52
CA ASP A 228 17.35 -10.81 -12.63
C ASP A 228 16.75 -10.69 -14.03
N GLN A 229 17.54 -10.18 -15.00
CA GLN A 229 17.25 -10.31 -16.44
C GLN A 229 17.62 -11.68 -16.98
N ALA A 230 18.26 -12.52 -16.22
CA ALA A 230 18.48 -13.94 -16.56
C ALA A 230 17.19 -14.76 -16.27
N TYR A 231 16.10 -14.45 -16.98
CA TYR A 231 14.75 -14.93 -16.71
C TYR A 231 14.65 -16.45 -16.50
N HIS A 232 15.46 -17.25 -17.26
CA HIS A 232 15.51 -18.70 -17.13
C HIS A 232 16.00 -19.20 -15.75
N LEU A 233 16.73 -18.37 -15.00
CA LEU A 233 17.17 -18.70 -13.63
C LEU A 233 16.06 -18.48 -12.60
N PHE A 234 15.21 -17.49 -12.86
CA PHE A 234 14.12 -17.08 -11.97
C PHE A 234 12.76 -17.65 -12.37
N ALA A 235 12.71 -18.58 -13.35
CA ALA A 235 11.49 -19.18 -13.88
C ALA A 235 10.50 -18.14 -14.47
N ARG A 236 11.03 -17.14 -15.19
CA ARG A 236 10.30 -16.04 -15.83
C ARG A 236 10.58 -15.90 -17.34
N GLU A 237 10.85 -17.02 -18.02
CA GLU A 237 11.14 -17.03 -19.46
C GLU A 237 9.95 -16.58 -20.31
N ASP A 238 8.74 -16.89 -19.88
CA ASP A 238 7.50 -16.56 -20.57
C ASP A 238 7.21 -15.06 -20.48
N GLU A 239 7.13 -14.39 -21.63
CA GLU A 239 6.90 -12.94 -21.74
C GLU A 239 5.45 -12.60 -21.37
N ASP A 240 4.48 -13.35 -21.90
CA ASP A 240 3.06 -13.12 -21.62
C ASP A 240 2.78 -13.23 -20.11
N ALA A 241 3.42 -14.19 -19.43
CA ALA A 241 3.30 -14.36 -18.00
C ALA A 241 4.01 -13.25 -17.17
N ARG A 242 5.01 -12.56 -17.75
CA ARG A 242 5.57 -11.35 -17.11
C ARG A 242 4.62 -10.17 -17.25
N ASP A 243 4.06 -9.98 -18.43
CA ASP A 243 3.11 -8.90 -18.71
C ASP A 243 1.85 -9.03 -17.85
N GLU A 244 1.26 -10.24 -17.76
CA GLU A 244 0.13 -10.54 -16.87
C GLU A 244 0.45 -10.21 -15.39
N TRP A 245 1.64 -10.60 -14.92
CA TRP A 245 2.06 -10.31 -13.56
C TRP A 245 2.22 -8.80 -13.30
N GLU A 246 2.68 -8.03 -14.28
CA GLU A 246 2.80 -6.58 -14.17
C GLU A 246 1.43 -5.89 -14.14
N GLU A 247 0.47 -6.37 -14.94
CA GLU A 247 -0.92 -5.90 -14.89
C GLU A 247 -1.55 -6.20 -13.52
N GLU A 248 -1.39 -7.41 -13.00
CA GLU A 248 -1.86 -7.78 -11.65
C GLU A 248 -1.20 -6.96 -10.54
N LEU A 249 0.09 -6.61 -10.68
CA LEU A 249 0.78 -5.74 -9.74
C LEU A 249 0.18 -4.32 -9.77
N ALA A 250 -0.08 -3.79 -10.96
CA ALA A 250 -0.69 -2.48 -11.11
C ALA A 250 -2.10 -2.44 -10.51
N ASP A 251 -2.90 -3.47 -10.77
CA ASP A 251 -4.26 -3.62 -10.21
C ASP A 251 -4.23 -3.74 -8.68
N MET A 252 -3.27 -4.51 -8.13
CA MET A 252 -3.09 -4.62 -6.68
C MET A 252 -2.80 -3.26 -6.05
N ILE A 253 -1.88 -2.47 -6.64
CA ILE A 253 -1.53 -1.15 -6.14
C ILE A 253 -2.74 -0.22 -6.23
N ASP A 254 -3.44 -0.19 -7.35
CA ASP A 254 -4.63 0.66 -7.52
C ASP A 254 -5.72 0.34 -6.50
N TYR A 255 -5.95 -0.95 -6.25
CA TYR A 255 -6.92 -1.41 -5.25
C TYR A 255 -6.51 -1.06 -3.82
N LEU A 256 -5.21 -1.15 -3.50
CA LEU A 256 -4.72 -1.05 -2.13
C LEU A 256 -4.14 0.33 -1.75
N LYS A 257 -3.76 1.18 -2.70
CA LYS A 257 -3.17 2.50 -2.42
C LYS A 257 -4.08 3.43 -1.60
N PHE A 258 -5.37 3.13 -1.54
CA PHE A 258 -6.33 3.81 -0.67
C PHE A 258 -5.98 3.67 0.82
N PHE A 259 -5.43 2.53 1.25
CA PHE A 259 -5.24 2.22 2.67
C PHE A 259 -3.99 2.90 3.25
N PRO A 260 -4.13 3.87 4.18
CA PRO A 260 -3.00 4.61 4.72
C PRO A 260 -2.01 3.78 5.53
N SER A 261 -2.41 2.64 6.10
CA SER A 261 -1.52 1.75 6.86
C SER A 261 -0.44 1.09 6.01
N ILE A 262 -0.67 0.91 4.70
CA ILE A 262 0.35 0.36 3.80
C ILE A 262 1.49 1.36 3.67
N ALA A 263 2.68 0.94 4.12
CA ALA A 263 3.90 1.75 4.10
C ALA A 263 4.91 1.30 3.06
N ILE A 264 4.91 0.01 2.74
CA ILE A 264 5.95 -0.63 1.91
C ILE A 264 5.29 -1.54 0.89
N TRP A 265 5.66 -1.37 -0.38
CA TRP A 265 5.40 -2.32 -1.45
C TRP A 265 6.59 -3.25 -1.60
N CYS A 266 6.35 -4.57 -1.64
CA CYS A 266 7.36 -5.58 -1.82
C CYS A 266 7.02 -6.45 -3.05
N PRO A 267 7.51 -6.10 -4.26
CA PRO A 267 7.18 -6.84 -5.47
C PRO A 267 7.79 -8.24 -5.53
N PHE A 268 8.98 -8.44 -4.97
CA PHE A 268 9.67 -9.73 -5.05
C PHE A 268 10.17 -10.20 -3.69
N ASN A 269 9.90 -11.47 -3.39
CA ASN A 269 10.38 -12.15 -2.20
C ASN A 269 11.37 -13.25 -2.57
N GLU A 270 12.58 -13.18 -2.01
CA GLU A 270 13.62 -14.22 -2.07
C GLU A 270 14.00 -14.69 -3.48
N GLY A 271 13.77 -13.86 -4.48
CA GLY A 271 14.05 -14.17 -5.87
C GLY A 271 13.04 -15.11 -6.54
N TRP A 272 12.02 -15.59 -5.84
CA TRP A 272 10.97 -16.43 -6.41
C TRP A 272 10.19 -15.69 -7.50
N GLY A 273 10.51 -15.99 -8.77
CA GLY A 273 9.90 -15.32 -9.90
C GLY A 273 10.32 -13.86 -10.09
N GLN A 274 11.45 -13.46 -9.54
CA GLN A 274 11.99 -12.11 -9.70
C GLN A 274 12.45 -11.85 -11.14
N PHE A 275 12.15 -10.65 -11.64
CA PHE A 275 12.62 -10.16 -12.92
C PHE A 275 12.62 -8.63 -12.94
N ASP A 276 13.55 -8.03 -13.67
CA ASP A 276 13.65 -6.59 -13.93
C ASP A 276 13.32 -5.69 -12.72
N SER A 277 13.73 -6.09 -11.52
CA SER A 277 13.28 -5.45 -10.26
C SER A 277 13.59 -3.96 -10.18
N VAL A 278 14.59 -3.47 -10.91
CA VAL A 278 14.88 -2.02 -11.01
C VAL A 278 13.74 -1.31 -11.74
N ARG A 279 13.36 -1.79 -12.94
CA ARG A 279 12.28 -1.24 -13.75
C ARG A 279 10.92 -1.35 -13.04
N ILE A 280 10.66 -2.50 -12.41
CA ILE A 280 9.42 -2.73 -11.63
C ILE A 280 9.34 -1.75 -10.46
N ALA A 281 10.42 -1.52 -9.72
CA ALA A 281 10.42 -0.53 -8.64
C ALA A 281 10.16 0.90 -9.15
N GLU A 282 10.65 1.24 -10.34
CA GLU A 282 10.38 2.54 -10.96
C GLU A 282 8.90 2.66 -11.38
N SER A 283 8.29 1.60 -11.92
CA SER A 283 6.87 1.62 -12.27
C SER A 283 5.96 1.74 -11.05
N ILE A 284 6.27 1.03 -9.96
CA ILE A 284 5.56 1.18 -8.67
C ILE A 284 5.65 2.62 -8.17
N ARG A 285 6.84 3.22 -8.21
CA ARG A 285 7.05 4.61 -7.76
C ARG A 285 6.29 5.62 -8.61
N ALA A 286 6.14 5.36 -9.90
CA ALA A 286 5.36 6.22 -10.80
C ALA A 286 3.86 6.13 -10.50
N GLN A 287 3.36 4.94 -10.12
CA GLN A 287 1.96 4.70 -9.80
C GLN A 287 1.59 5.16 -8.37
N ASP A 288 2.50 4.94 -7.41
CA ASP A 288 2.33 5.34 -6.01
C ASP A 288 3.64 5.91 -5.43
N PRO A 289 3.85 7.23 -5.52
CA PRO A 289 5.03 7.89 -4.97
C PRO A 289 5.01 8.04 -3.44
N THR A 290 3.90 7.67 -2.78
CA THR A 290 3.67 7.94 -1.36
C THR A 290 4.07 6.79 -0.43
N ARG A 291 4.51 5.65 -0.97
CA ARG A 291 4.99 4.49 -0.23
C ARG A 291 6.44 4.17 -0.58
N LEU A 292 7.08 3.45 0.32
CA LEU A 292 8.43 2.95 0.13
C LEU A 292 8.40 1.59 -0.58
N ILE A 293 9.54 1.20 -1.17
CA ILE A 293 9.63 0.00 -1.99
C ILE A 293 10.78 -0.87 -1.49
N ASP A 294 10.47 -2.11 -1.05
CA ASP A 294 11.43 -3.19 -0.85
C ASP A 294 11.51 -4.04 -2.13
N ALA A 295 12.30 -3.57 -3.10
CA ALA A 295 12.28 -4.06 -4.47
C ALA A 295 12.63 -5.55 -4.63
N ALA A 296 13.48 -6.09 -3.74
CA ALA A 296 13.91 -7.48 -3.74
C ALA A 296 14.17 -7.90 -2.29
N SER A 297 13.14 -8.40 -1.63
CA SER A 297 13.21 -8.77 -0.23
C SER A 297 14.13 -9.97 -0.02
N GLY A 298 15.15 -9.78 0.80
CA GLY A 298 16.08 -10.79 1.27
C GLY A 298 17.27 -11.07 0.36
N TRP A 299 17.05 -11.47 -0.89
CA TRP A 299 18.08 -11.96 -1.78
C TRP A 299 18.03 -11.28 -3.14
N PHE A 300 19.05 -11.50 -3.98
CA PHE A 300 19.14 -11.01 -5.37
C PHE A 300 18.91 -9.50 -5.55
N ASP A 301 19.32 -8.70 -4.56
CA ASP A 301 19.18 -7.23 -4.58
C ASP A 301 19.94 -6.62 -5.77
N GLN A 302 19.21 -5.99 -6.68
CA GLN A 302 19.75 -5.30 -7.86
C GLN A 302 20.05 -3.82 -7.60
N GLY A 303 19.94 -3.35 -6.35
CA GLY A 303 20.23 -1.97 -5.96
C GLY A 303 19.09 -0.99 -6.12
N ALA A 304 17.86 -1.46 -6.33
CA ALA A 304 16.65 -0.67 -6.45
C ALA A 304 15.87 -0.52 -5.12
N GLY A 305 14.86 0.34 -5.12
CA GLY A 305 13.99 0.59 -3.98
C GLY A 305 14.67 1.35 -2.85
N ASP A 306 14.01 1.37 -1.70
CA ASP A 306 14.36 2.21 -0.54
C ASP A 306 15.08 1.43 0.57
N PHE A 307 15.15 0.10 0.45
CA PHE A 307 15.72 -0.77 1.46
C PHE A 307 16.88 -1.62 0.96
N ILE A 308 17.83 -1.88 1.85
CA ILE A 308 18.77 -2.98 1.75
C ILE A 308 18.18 -4.10 2.60
N SER A 309 17.43 -4.97 1.94
CA SER A 309 16.67 -6.03 2.59
C SER A 309 17.53 -7.27 2.83
N VAL A 310 17.37 -7.91 3.99
CA VAL A 310 18.14 -9.09 4.38
C VAL A 310 17.22 -10.10 5.05
N HIS A 311 17.30 -11.37 4.61
CA HIS A 311 16.74 -12.52 5.30
C HIS A 311 17.83 -13.31 6.02
N ASN A 312 17.56 -13.75 7.24
CA ASN A 312 18.53 -14.49 8.05
C ASN A 312 17.87 -15.58 8.92
N TYR A 313 17.90 -16.82 8.47
CA TYR A 313 17.28 -17.95 9.18
C TYR A 313 18.27 -18.81 9.98
N PHE A 314 19.56 -18.82 9.59
CA PHE A 314 20.52 -19.80 10.10
C PHE A 314 21.79 -19.21 10.70
N ARG A 315 22.01 -17.91 10.57
CA ARG A 315 23.24 -17.26 10.98
C ARG A 315 23.00 -16.37 12.18
N ARG A 316 24.01 -16.27 13.04
CA ARG A 316 23.99 -15.26 14.10
C ARG A 316 23.77 -13.88 13.47
N LEU A 317 22.75 -13.19 13.92
CA LEU A 317 22.43 -11.85 13.45
C LEU A 317 23.62 -10.92 13.74
N LYS A 318 24.20 -10.36 12.69
CA LYS A 318 25.23 -9.32 12.76
C LYS A 318 24.89 -8.26 11.74
N VAL A 319 24.57 -7.08 12.21
CA VAL A 319 24.53 -5.91 11.33
C VAL A 319 25.99 -5.52 11.08
N ALA A 320 26.53 -5.88 9.90
CA ALA A 320 27.90 -5.57 9.56
C ALA A 320 28.04 -4.06 9.33
N ALA A 321 28.74 -3.40 10.25
CA ALA A 321 29.03 -1.95 10.16
C ALA A 321 29.71 -1.52 8.84
N GLY A 322 30.22 -2.47 8.05
CA GLY A 322 30.83 -2.24 6.73
C GLY A 322 29.87 -2.27 5.55
N GLU A 323 28.69 -2.88 5.66
CA GLU A 323 27.69 -2.89 4.58
C GLU A 323 27.10 -1.51 4.35
N TRP A 324 26.94 -0.71 5.40
CA TRP A 324 26.52 0.69 5.35
C TRP A 324 27.45 1.60 4.51
N LYS A 325 28.74 1.28 4.46
CA LYS A 325 29.75 2.09 3.74
C LYS A 325 29.75 1.85 2.24
N LYS A 326 29.25 0.71 1.78
CA LYS A 326 29.26 0.31 0.36
C LYS A 326 28.01 0.79 -0.41
N HIS A 327 26.91 0.97 0.26
CA HIS A 327 25.66 1.39 -0.35
C HIS A 327 25.44 2.86 -0.03
N LYS A 328 25.23 3.67 -1.07
CA LYS A 328 24.99 5.12 -0.98
C LYS A 328 23.97 5.41 0.12
N LYS A 329 24.13 6.51 0.85
CA LYS A 329 23.35 7.02 1.99
C LYS A 329 21.81 7.15 1.78
N SER A 330 21.21 6.47 0.81
CA SER A 330 19.81 6.62 0.40
C SER A 330 18.89 5.44 0.71
N ARG A 331 19.44 4.27 1.09
CA ARG A 331 18.64 3.07 1.35
C ARG A 331 18.78 2.63 2.81
N ALA A 332 17.66 2.40 3.49
CA ALA A 332 17.67 1.93 4.86
C ALA A 332 17.94 0.42 4.95
N PHE A 333 18.61 -0.02 6.03
CA PHE A 333 18.75 -1.43 6.31
C PHE A 333 17.43 -2.00 6.84
N PHE A 334 16.98 -3.10 6.26
CA PHE A 334 15.76 -3.79 6.64
C PHE A 334 16.01 -5.28 6.83
N LEU A 335 15.94 -5.75 8.07
CA LEU A 335 15.88 -7.18 8.34
C LEU A 335 14.43 -7.61 8.15
N SER A 336 14.08 -7.95 6.91
CA SER A 336 12.71 -8.18 6.49
C SER A 336 12.17 -9.55 6.89
N GLU A 337 13.05 -10.52 7.12
CA GLU A 337 12.69 -11.81 7.71
C GLU A 337 13.86 -12.41 8.54
N TYR A 338 13.49 -13.05 9.66
CA TYR A 338 14.39 -13.89 10.42
C TYR A 338 13.61 -14.92 11.24
N GLY A 339 14.25 -16.07 11.54
CA GLY A 339 13.64 -17.16 12.32
C GLY A 339 14.67 -18.17 12.80
#